data_76ad60c361c6dbc8c120f0ca74085c41
#
_entry.id   76ad60c361c6dbc8c120f0ca74085c41
#
_cell.length_a   1.000
_cell.length_b   1.000
_cell.length_c   1.000
_cell.angle_alpha   90.00
_cell.angle_beta   90.00
_cell.angle_gamma   90.00
#
_symmetry.space_group_name_H-M   'P 1'
#
loop_
_entity.id
_entity.type
_entity.pdbx_description
1 polymer ?
#
loop_
_entity_poly.entity_id
_entity_poly.type
_entity_poly.pdbx_seq_one_letter_code
_entity_poly.pdbx_strand_id
1 'polypeptide(L)'
;MSRSRKQWFPWFRWCLWFGRCVPRVVLIRHADVTYDGASDPPLNAAGVARAEELRRVLGDAGIQAIFVSEFLRTQQTAAPLAGDLGVVPTMLADPDATATAIRAVPSSSAALVVSHTDRLPVIAAGLGASWLPSIGAAEFDRLFVLDRGRVTALRYGP
;
A
#
# COMPACT_ATOMS: atom_id res chain seq x y z
N MET A 1 -22.31 45.93 -22.34
CA MET A 1 -21.00 45.38 -21.87
C MET A 1 -21.20 44.66 -20.57
N SER A 2 -21.44 43.35 -20.60
CA SER A 2 -21.70 42.53 -19.44
C SER A 2 -20.44 41.68 -19.16
N ARG A 3 -19.77 41.92 -18.01
CA ARG A 3 -18.62 41.13 -17.58
C ARG A 3 -19.13 39.89 -16.86
N SER A 4 -19.05 38.74 -17.50
CA SER A 4 -19.24 37.43 -16.91
C SER A 4 -18.17 37.19 -15.83
N ARG A 5 -18.60 37.16 -14.55
CA ARG A 5 -17.77 36.71 -13.43
C ARG A 5 -17.73 35.18 -13.48
N LYS A 6 -16.60 34.60 -13.86
CA LYS A 6 -16.31 33.19 -13.68
C LYS A 6 -16.28 32.92 -12.17
N GLN A 7 -17.29 32.24 -11.68
CA GLN A 7 -17.28 31.71 -10.31
C GLN A 7 -16.27 30.56 -10.25
N TRP A 8 -15.14 30.81 -9.62
CA TRP A 8 -14.19 29.77 -9.22
C TRP A 8 -14.79 29.05 -8.01
N PHE A 9 -15.26 27.82 -8.19
CA PHE A 9 -15.70 26.96 -7.10
C PHE A 9 -14.49 26.54 -6.28
N PRO A 10 -14.43 26.83 -4.98
CA PRO A 10 -13.29 26.50 -4.15
C PRO A 10 -13.41 25.08 -3.59
N TRP A 11 -13.29 24.07 -4.43
CA TRP A 11 -13.21 22.67 -3.97
C TRP A 11 -11.91 22.41 -3.18
N PHE A 12 -10.95 23.33 -3.24
CA PHE A 12 -9.64 23.23 -2.58
C PHE A 12 -9.64 23.58 -1.08
N ARG A 13 -10.73 24.14 -0.52
CA ARG A 13 -10.77 24.58 0.88
C ARG A 13 -11.37 23.55 1.86
N TRP A 14 -11.96 22.45 1.40
CA TRP A 14 -12.56 21.46 2.28
C TRP A 14 -11.54 20.46 2.87
N CYS A 15 -10.43 20.21 2.20
CA CYS A 15 -9.37 19.35 2.75
C CYS A 15 -8.60 19.97 3.91
N LEU A 16 -8.63 21.29 4.09
CA LEU A 16 -7.91 21.98 5.16
C LEU A 16 -8.63 21.93 6.51
N TRP A 17 -9.90 21.55 6.56
CA TRP A 17 -10.70 21.57 7.79
C TRP A 17 -11.04 20.17 8.36
N PHE A 18 -10.93 19.12 7.55
CA PHE A 18 -11.08 17.74 7.99
C PHE A 18 -9.84 16.95 7.61
N GLY A 19 -8.91 16.80 8.54
CA GLY A 19 -7.79 15.85 8.51
C GLY A 19 -7.10 15.67 7.14
N ARG A 20 -5.78 15.64 7.12
CA ARG A 20 -4.96 15.43 5.93
C ARG A 20 -5.56 14.33 5.05
N CYS A 21 -5.97 14.68 3.82
CA CYS A 21 -6.38 13.71 2.82
C CYS A 21 -5.18 12.79 2.52
N VAL A 22 -5.18 11.60 3.09
CA VAL A 22 -4.22 10.57 2.71
C VAL A 22 -4.63 9.93 1.38
N PRO A 23 -3.68 9.45 0.56
CA PRO A 23 -4.00 8.69 -0.64
C PRO A 23 -4.78 7.42 -0.28
N ARG A 24 -5.37 6.76 -1.26
CA ARG A 24 -5.82 5.38 -1.08
C ARG A 24 -4.60 4.49 -0.91
N VAL A 25 -4.61 3.61 0.08
CA VAL A 25 -3.46 2.76 0.38
C VAL A 25 -3.86 1.29 0.29
N VAL A 26 -3.11 0.52 -0.49
CA VAL A 26 -3.21 -0.94 -0.50
C VAL A 26 -2.14 -1.47 0.44
N LEU A 27 -2.54 -2.24 1.45
CA LEU A 27 -1.68 -2.84 2.46
C LEU A 27 -1.69 -4.35 2.26
N ILE A 28 -0.51 -4.96 2.11
CA ILE A 28 -0.36 -6.41 1.99
C ILE A 28 0.83 -6.91 2.79
N ARG A 29 0.75 -8.15 3.26
CA ARG A 29 1.90 -8.91 3.72
C ARG A 29 2.72 -9.36 2.51
N HIS A 30 4.06 -9.50 2.67
CA HIS A 30 4.90 -10.16 1.66
C HIS A 30 4.30 -11.51 1.23
N ALA A 31 4.58 -11.93 0.01
CA ALA A 31 4.12 -13.20 -0.54
C ALA A 31 4.82 -14.42 0.10
N ASP A 32 4.46 -15.60 -0.35
CA ASP A 32 4.85 -16.88 0.26
C ASP A 32 6.36 -17.09 0.25
N VAL A 33 6.90 -17.57 1.36
CA VAL A 33 8.29 -17.92 1.57
C VAL A 33 8.39 -19.33 2.16
N THR A 34 9.55 -19.95 2.04
CA THR A 34 9.87 -21.17 2.79
C THR A 34 10.72 -20.79 3.99
N TYR A 35 10.27 -21.09 5.18
CA TYR A 35 11.04 -20.86 6.41
C TYR A 35 11.96 -22.06 6.66
N ASP A 36 13.22 -21.93 6.23
CA ASP A 36 14.27 -22.93 6.36
C ASP A 36 15.32 -22.57 7.43
N GLY A 37 15.02 -21.57 8.26
CA GLY A 37 15.93 -21.01 9.28
C GLY A 37 16.71 -19.78 8.79
N ALA A 38 16.60 -19.40 7.52
CA ALA A 38 17.18 -18.15 7.03
C ALA A 38 16.47 -16.92 7.64
N SER A 39 17.24 -15.91 8.00
CA SER A 39 16.69 -14.66 8.58
C SER A 39 15.92 -13.82 7.54
N ASP A 40 16.32 -13.91 6.26
CA ASP A 40 15.70 -13.20 5.15
C ASP A 40 15.50 -14.13 3.94
N PRO A 41 14.58 -15.11 4.03
CA PRO A 41 14.34 -16.03 2.92
C PRO A 41 13.72 -15.29 1.72
N PRO A 42 14.09 -15.68 0.48
CA PRO A 42 13.44 -15.20 -0.73
C PRO A 42 12.03 -15.79 -0.87
N LEU A 43 11.26 -15.26 -1.81
CA LEU A 43 9.99 -15.86 -2.20
C LEU A 43 10.21 -17.29 -2.72
N ASN A 44 9.31 -18.20 -2.34
CA ASN A 44 9.21 -19.51 -2.97
C ASN A 44 8.40 -19.43 -4.28
N ALA A 45 8.22 -20.57 -4.98
CA ALA A 45 7.49 -20.60 -6.25
C ALA A 45 6.04 -20.07 -6.14
N ALA A 46 5.34 -20.36 -5.03
CA ALA A 46 4.00 -19.84 -4.78
C ALA A 46 4.03 -18.32 -4.56
N GLY A 47 5.04 -17.82 -3.84
CA GLY A 47 5.24 -16.39 -3.61
C GLY A 47 5.55 -15.62 -4.91
N VAL A 48 6.34 -16.19 -5.80
CA VAL A 48 6.60 -15.61 -7.13
C VAL A 48 5.31 -15.53 -7.94
N ALA A 49 4.52 -16.61 -7.97
CA ALA A 49 3.22 -16.61 -8.66
C ALA A 49 2.25 -15.57 -8.07
N ARG A 50 2.24 -15.43 -6.73
CA ARG A 50 1.41 -14.43 -6.04
C ARG A 50 1.86 -13.00 -6.33
N ALA A 51 3.16 -12.74 -6.46
CA ALA A 51 3.68 -11.43 -6.83
C ALA A 51 3.27 -11.04 -8.27
N GLU A 52 3.24 -12.00 -9.19
CA GLU A 52 2.72 -11.80 -10.54
C GLU A 52 1.20 -11.54 -10.55
N GLU A 53 0.44 -12.26 -9.72
CA GLU A 53 -0.98 -12.02 -9.56
C GLU A 53 -1.24 -10.63 -8.97
N LEU A 54 -0.44 -10.18 -8.00
CA LEU A 54 -0.50 -8.82 -7.46
C LEU A 54 -0.33 -7.76 -8.57
N ARG A 55 0.63 -7.97 -9.49
CA ARG A 55 0.83 -7.11 -10.67
C ARG A 55 -0.43 -7.05 -11.51
N ARG A 56 -1.05 -8.19 -11.80
CA ARG A 56 -2.29 -8.29 -12.59
C ARG A 56 -3.46 -7.58 -11.92
N VAL A 57 -3.62 -7.73 -10.60
CA VAL A 57 -4.75 -7.16 -9.83
C VAL A 57 -4.62 -5.66 -9.64
N LEU A 58 -3.40 -5.15 -9.47
CA LEU A 58 -3.15 -3.75 -9.14
C LEU A 58 -2.61 -2.91 -10.31
N GLY A 59 -2.41 -3.48 -11.49
CA GLY A 59 -1.85 -2.77 -12.64
C GLY A 59 -2.60 -1.48 -12.99
N ASP A 60 -3.94 -1.49 -12.89
CA ASP A 60 -4.81 -0.36 -13.19
C ASP A 60 -5.31 0.38 -11.93
N ALA A 61 -4.75 0.09 -10.75
CA ALA A 61 -5.21 0.67 -9.48
C ALA A 61 -4.75 2.12 -9.23
N GLY A 62 -3.97 2.71 -10.15
CA GLY A 62 -3.45 4.07 -10.03
C GLY A 62 -2.36 4.21 -8.97
N ILE A 63 -1.59 3.15 -8.73
CA ILE A 63 -0.45 3.15 -7.79
C ILE A 63 0.65 4.07 -8.34
N GLN A 64 1.04 5.07 -7.56
CA GLN A 64 2.11 6.02 -7.91
C GLN A 64 3.27 5.98 -6.91
N ALA A 65 3.11 5.25 -5.80
CA ALA A 65 4.16 5.04 -4.82
C ALA A 65 4.09 3.63 -4.28
N ILE A 66 5.25 3.00 -4.08
CA ILE A 66 5.38 1.65 -3.51
C ILE A 66 6.35 1.73 -2.35
N PHE A 67 5.93 1.23 -1.19
CA PHE A 67 6.74 1.15 0.01
C PHE A 67 6.98 -0.30 0.38
N VAL A 68 8.24 -0.64 0.67
CA VAL A 68 8.67 -1.99 1.04
C VAL A 68 9.50 -1.93 2.32
N SER A 69 9.55 -3.01 3.07
CA SER A 69 10.50 -3.12 4.18
C SER A 69 11.92 -3.45 3.68
N GLU A 70 12.86 -3.50 4.60
CA GLU A 70 14.27 -3.87 4.36
C GLU A 70 14.46 -5.31 3.87
N PHE A 71 13.47 -6.18 4.05
CA PHE A 71 13.60 -7.61 3.73
C PHE A 71 13.37 -7.92 2.25
N LEU A 72 14.20 -8.84 1.73
CA LEU A 72 14.18 -9.28 0.33
C LEU A 72 12.77 -9.74 -0.12
N ARG A 73 12.05 -10.48 0.73
CA ARG A 73 10.71 -11.00 0.42
C ARG A 73 9.67 -9.89 0.14
N THR A 74 9.78 -8.73 0.79
CA THR A 74 8.87 -7.59 0.51
C THR A 74 9.22 -6.92 -0.81
N GLN A 75 10.51 -6.78 -1.09
CA GLN A 75 11.03 -6.22 -2.33
C GLN A 75 10.64 -7.09 -3.52
N GLN A 76 10.85 -8.41 -3.42
CA GLN A 76 10.47 -9.36 -4.46
C GLN A 76 8.95 -9.42 -4.69
N THR A 77 8.14 -9.27 -3.65
CA THR A 77 6.68 -9.20 -3.79
C THR A 77 6.24 -7.98 -4.60
N ALA A 78 6.89 -6.84 -4.40
CA ALA A 78 6.56 -5.60 -5.10
C ALA A 78 7.17 -5.52 -6.51
N ALA A 79 8.26 -6.23 -6.78
CA ALA A 79 9.09 -6.06 -7.97
C ALA A 79 8.34 -6.18 -9.31
N PRO A 80 7.45 -7.17 -9.54
CA PRO A 80 6.74 -7.28 -10.82
C PRO A 80 5.84 -6.08 -11.09
N LEU A 81 5.08 -5.63 -10.09
CA LEU A 81 4.21 -4.45 -10.21
C LEU A 81 5.03 -3.16 -10.36
N ALA A 82 6.11 -3.03 -9.60
CA ALA A 82 7.00 -1.88 -9.65
C ALA A 82 7.62 -1.70 -11.04
N GLY A 83 8.08 -2.81 -11.66
CA GLY A 83 8.61 -2.84 -13.01
C GLY A 83 7.56 -2.46 -14.06
N ASP A 84 6.36 -2.97 -13.94
CA ASP A 84 5.24 -2.72 -14.86
C ASP A 84 4.82 -1.23 -14.86
N LEU A 85 4.77 -0.64 -13.65
CA LEU A 85 4.38 0.77 -13.46
C LEU A 85 5.54 1.76 -13.64
N GLY A 86 6.79 1.30 -13.75
CA GLY A 86 7.99 2.15 -13.76
C GLY A 86 8.20 2.93 -12.45
N VAL A 87 7.69 2.39 -11.32
CA VAL A 87 7.81 3.01 -10.00
C VAL A 87 8.97 2.38 -9.23
N VAL A 88 9.88 3.21 -8.71
CA VAL A 88 10.96 2.73 -7.84
C VAL A 88 10.44 2.60 -6.40
N PRO A 89 10.47 1.40 -5.79
CA PRO A 89 10.01 1.21 -4.42
C PRO A 89 10.88 1.97 -3.41
N THR A 90 10.24 2.63 -2.46
CA THR A 90 10.90 3.26 -1.31
C THR A 90 11.03 2.24 -0.17
N MET A 91 12.26 1.98 0.26
CA MET A 91 12.55 1.05 1.36
C MET A 91 12.50 1.78 2.71
N LEU A 92 11.64 1.31 3.63
CA LEU A 92 11.51 1.84 4.99
C LEU A 92 11.32 0.70 5.99
N ALA A 93 12.21 0.60 6.96
CA ALA A 93 12.16 -0.42 8.01
C ALA A 93 11.14 -0.07 9.11
N ASP A 94 11.01 1.22 9.43
CA ASP A 94 10.14 1.71 10.49
C ASP A 94 8.70 1.92 9.98
N PRO A 95 7.68 1.33 10.63
CA PRO A 95 6.29 1.48 10.26
C PRO A 95 5.75 2.91 10.42
N ASP A 96 6.21 3.69 11.40
CA ASP A 96 5.78 5.08 11.61
C ASP A 96 6.38 6.00 10.53
N ALA A 97 7.65 5.78 10.17
CA ALA A 97 8.27 6.45 9.02
C ALA A 97 7.54 6.12 7.72
N THR A 98 7.10 4.87 7.53
CA THR A 98 6.30 4.45 6.38
C THR A 98 4.97 5.20 6.33
N ALA A 99 4.22 5.25 7.43
CA ALA A 99 2.97 6.01 7.50
C ALA A 99 3.17 7.50 7.23
N THR A 100 4.28 8.07 7.69
CA THR A 100 4.65 9.47 7.45
C THR A 100 4.96 9.72 5.97
N ALA A 101 5.73 8.86 5.33
CA ALA A 101 6.05 8.96 3.91
C ALA A 101 4.81 8.84 3.02
N ILE A 102 3.88 7.94 3.35
CA ILE A 102 2.62 7.77 2.63
C ILE A 102 1.78 9.07 2.66
N ARG A 103 1.77 9.80 3.77
CA ARG A 103 1.05 11.08 3.87
C ARG A 103 1.59 12.18 2.95
N ALA A 104 2.79 12.03 2.43
CA ALA A 104 3.38 12.95 1.45
C ALA A 104 2.96 12.60 0.00
N VAL A 105 2.40 11.40 -0.24
CA VAL A 105 1.87 10.99 -1.54
C VAL A 105 0.61 11.80 -1.86
N PRO A 106 0.41 12.27 -3.10
CA PRO A 106 -0.80 13.00 -3.48
C PRO A 106 -2.07 12.21 -3.19
N SER A 107 -3.07 12.85 -2.59
CA SER A 107 -4.33 12.20 -2.22
C SER A 107 -5.19 11.76 -3.42
N SER A 108 -4.86 12.23 -4.61
CA SER A 108 -5.50 11.81 -5.88
C SER A 108 -4.96 10.51 -6.45
N SER A 109 -3.89 9.96 -5.87
CA SER A 109 -3.22 8.73 -6.29
C SER A 109 -3.46 7.59 -5.30
N ALA A 110 -2.88 6.43 -5.59
CA ALA A 110 -2.84 5.32 -4.66
C ALA A 110 -1.39 4.94 -4.33
N ALA A 111 -1.20 4.32 -3.15
CA ALA A 111 0.07 3.77 -2.72
C ALA A 111 -0.07 2.28 -2.40
N LEU A 112 0.98 1.50 -2.69
CA LEU A 112 1.11 0.12 -2.24
C LEU A 112 2.12 0.05 -1.08
N VAL A 113 1.78 -0.71 -0.05
CA VAL A 113 2.68 -1.08 1.04
C VAL A 113 2.80 -2.59 1.11
N VAL A 114 4.02 -3.09 0.98
CA VAL A 114 4.33 -4.51 1.18
C VAL A 114 5.17 -4.63 2.46
N SER A 115 4.60 -5.24 3.49
CA SER A 115 5.23 -5.30 4.81
C SER A 115 4.96 -6.64 5.53
N HIS A 116 4.88 -6.63 6.85
CA HIS A 116 4.78 -7.80 7.71
C HIS A 116 3.53 -7.75 8.58
N THR A 117 3.08 -8.91 9.06
CA THR A 117 1.86 -9.07 9.87
C THR A 117 1.84 -8.17 11.11
N ASP A 118 2.98 -7.95 11.75
CA ASP A 118 3.16 -7.13 12.94
C ASP A 118 3.22 -5.62 12.65
N ARG A 119 3.78 -5.24 11.48
CA ARG A 119 3.97 -3.83 11.10
C ARG A 119 2.74 -3.21 10.42
N LEU A 120 1.97 -4.00 9.66
CA LEU A 120 0.80 -3.50 8.92
C LEU A 120 -0.25 -2.82 9.81
N PRO A 121 -0.60 -3.33 11.01
CA PRO A 121 -1.53 -2.65 11.91
C PRO A 121 -1.02 -1.28 12.38
N VAL A 122 0.30 -1.15 12.64
CA VAL A 122 0.92 0.11 13.05
C VAL A 122 0.84 1.13 11.92
N ILE A 123 1.20 0.74 10.69
CA ILE A 123 1.09 1.59 9.50
C ILE A 123 -0.36 2.04 9.30
N ALA A 124 -1.31 1.11 9.36
CA ALA A 124 -2.73 1.40 9.18
C ALA A 124 -3.26 2.40 10.23
N ALA A 125 -2.91 2.20 11.51
CA ALA A 125 -3.27 3.11 12.60
C ALA A 125 -2.65 4.50 12.38
N GLY A 126 -1.37 4.56 11.98
CA GLY A 126 -0.69 5.79 11.59
C GLY A 126 -1.37 6.52 10.44
N LEU A 127 -2.15 5.85 9.60
CA LEU A 127 -2.93 6.43 8.50
C LEU A 127 -4.39 6.70 8.87
N GLY A 128 -4.78 6.48 10.12
CA GLY A 128 -6.12 6.79 10.63
C GLY A 128 -7.11 5.63 10.58
N ALA A 129 -6.66 4.39 10.32
CA ALA A 129 -7.51 3.22 10.49
C ALA A 129 -7.72 2.93 11.98
N SER A 130 -8.96 2.65 12.39
CA SER A 130 -9.26 2.28 13.78
C SER A 130 -8.82 0.84 14.11
N TRP A 131 -8.71 -0.02 13.11
CA TRP A 131 -8.27 -1.41 13.24
C TRP A 131 -7.90 -1.99 11.87
N LEU A 132 -7.10 -3.06 11.86
CA LEU A 132 -6.84 -3.89 10.69
C LEU A 132 -7.16 -5.35 11.03
N PRO A 133 -7.87 -6.10 10.17
CA PRO A 133 -8.13 -7.52 10.41
C PRO A 133 -6.82 -8.29 10.58
N SER A 134 -6.79 -9.24 11.51
CA SER A 134 -5.63 -10.10 11.73
C SER A 134 -5.30 -10.93 10.49
N ILE A 135 -4.01 -11.19 10.30
CA ILE A 135 -3.48 -12.04 9.23
C ILE A 135 -2.93 -13.31 9.89
N GLY A 136 -3.46 -14.47 9.52
CA GLY A 136 -2.96 -15.76 10.00
C GLY A 136 -1.53 -16.04 9.51
N ALA A 137 -0.81 -16.90 10.24
CA ALA A 137 0.59 -17.21 9.93
C ALA A 137 0.78 -17.75 8.48
N ALA A 138 -0.17 -18.52 7.98
CA ALA A 138 -0.17 -19.10 6.64
C ALA A 138 -0.98 -18.29 5.61
N GLU A 139 -1.49 -17.10 5.96
CA GLU A 139 -2.26 -16.25 5.06
C GLU A 139 -1.34 -15.25 4.36
N PHE A 140 -1.13 -15.41 3.07
CA PHE A 140 -0.36 -14.52 2.20
C PHE A 140 -1.22 -13.84 1.13
N ASP A 141 -2.52 -14.15 1.10
CA ASP A 141 -3.50 -13.71 0.12
C ASP A 141 -4.35 -12.51 0.58
N ARG A 142 -4.07 -11.96 1.78
CA ARG A 142 -4.82 -10.84 2.34
C ARG A 142 -4.38 -9.52 1.71
N LEU A 143 -5.37 -8.75 1.23
CA LEU A 143 -5.21 -7.42 0.68
C LEU A 143 -6.17 -6.48 1.39
N PHE A 144 -5.67 -5.38 1.91
CA PHE A 144 -6.48 -4.37 2.58
C PHE A 144 -6.41 -3.06 1.81
N VAL A 145 -7.57 -2.52 1.50
CA VAL A 145 -7.67 -1.17 0.93
C VAL A 145 -8.08 -0.22 2.04
N LEU A 146 -7.21 0.73 2.35
CA LEU A 146 -7.46 1.81 3.28
C LEU A 146 -7.82 3.07 2.50
N ASP A 147 -9.03 3.57 2.71
CA ASP A 147 -9.52 4.82 2.14
C ASP A 147 -10.22 5.64 3.23
N ARG A 148 -9.71 6.83 3.52
CA ARG A 148 -10.27 7.76 4.51
C ARG A 148 -10.54 7.12 5.87
N GLY A 149 -9.59 6.32 6.37
CA GLY A 149 -9.70 5.62 7.65
C GLY A 149 -10.55 4.34 7.63
N ARG A 150 -11.21 4.02 6.50
CA ARG A 150 -12.00 2.79 6.33
C ARG A 150 -11.17 1.69 5.70
N VAL A 151 -11.23 0.51 6.28
CA VAL A 151 -10.53 -0.68 5.78
C VAL A 151 -11.51 -1.59 5.07
N THR A 152 -11.20 -1.95 3.82
CA THR A 152 -11.87 -3.02 3.07
C THR A 152 -10.90 -4.19 2.95
N ALA A 153 -11.30 -5.35 3.47
CA ALA A 153 -10.50 -6.56 3.39
C ALA A 153 -10.90 -7.38 2.15
N LEU A 154 -9.91 -7.73 1.35
CA LEU A 154 -10.04 -8.54 0.14
C LEU A 154 -9.06 -9.73 0.21
N ARG A 155 -9.17 -10.63 -0.76
CA ARG A 155 -8.20 -11.68 -1.01
C ARG A 155 -7.76 -11.62 -2.46
N TYR A 156 -6.51 -12.00 -2.73
CA TYR A 156 -5.95 -12.11 -4.07
C TYR A 156 -5.03 -13.33 -4.14
N GLY A 157 -4.84 -13.81 -5.35
CA GLY A 157 -3.90 -14.87 -5.57
C GLY A 157 -4.43 -15.96 -6.48
N PRO A 158 -3.53 -16.84 -6.94
CA PRO A 158 -3.92 -18.00 -7.73
C PRO A 158 -4.71 -18.99 -6.90
#